data_4a35dc32ce93ce940ba04792a0483587
#
_entry.id   4a35dc32ce93ce940ba04792a0483587
#
_cell.length_a   1.000
_cell.length_b   1.000
_cell.length_c   1.000
_cell.angle_alpha   90.00
_cell.angle_beta   90.00
_cell.angle_gamma   90.00
#
_symmetry.space_group_name_H-M   'P 1'
#
loop_
_entity.id
_entity.type
_entity.pdbx_description
1 polymer ?
#
loop_
_entity_poly.entity_id
_entity_poly.type
_entity_poly.pdbx_seq_one_letter_code
_entity_poly.pdbx_strand_id
1 'polypeptide(L)'
;MRRPYIDFMGKRRLMFSVSGVVLLVAIAALVFRGLNLGIEFKGGTAVTIANVKGATVSDVRSAASGVGLTEPEVQTTQNGFIVRSTETNTTVAQTEATALATKLNVSPTDTQVSTIGPAWGSNITNSALLALAVSIVAILAYVSIRFEYKMAVTGVIALFHDAIITLGLYALIGREVTPNTVAALLTILGYSLYDTIVVFHRIRENTQNLSKKTFMAMANDSLNQVMARWFNSGLASLIPVLCLLAFGGATLQDFAFALTIGLISGAYSSFAVASPLYAMWKEREPRYQALRKRFAEAK
;
A
#
# COMPACT_ATOMS: atom_id res chain seq x y z
N MET A 1 9.76 -32.63 -9.30
CA MET A 1 8.37 -32.13 -9.41
C MET A 1 8.26 -31.20 -10.62
N ARG A 2 7.35 -31.46 -11.58
CA ARG A 2 7.09 -30.54 -12.68
C ARG A 2 6.45 -29.28 -12.09
N ARG A 3 7.09 -28.11 -12.25
CA ARG A 3 6.54 -26.84 -11.79
C ARG A 3 5.25 -26.55 -12.57
N PRO A 4 4.17 -26.06 -11.92
CA PRO A 4 2.94 -25.69 -12.63
C PRO A 4 3.27 -24.56 -13.60
N TYR A 5 2.92 -24.75 -14.86
CA TYR A 5 3.05 -23.71 -15.89
C TYR A 5 1.77 -22.88 -15.90
N ILE A 6 1.89 -21.57 -15.67
CA ILE A 6 0.75 -20.66 -15.64
C ILE A 6 0.76 -19.79 -16.90
N ASP A 7 -0.38 -19.72 -17.58
CA ASP A 7 -0.54 -18.85 -18.74
C ASP A 7 -1.03 -17.44 -18.30
N PHE A 8 -0.07 -16.60 -17.88
CA PHE A 8 -0.33 -15.20 -17.52
C PHE A 8 -0.75 -14.37 -18.73
N MET A 9 -0.09 -14.58 -19.88
CA MET A 9 -0.35 -13.77 -21.07
C MET A 9 -1.69 -14.11 -21.72
N GLY A 10 -2.11 -15.36 -21.69
CA GLY A 10 -3.46 -15.76 -22.15
C GLY A 10 -4.55 -15.22 -21.24
N LYS A 11 -4.32 -15.23 -19.93
CA LYS A 11 -5.27 -14.75 -18.91
C LYS A 11 -5.21 -13.24 -18.64
N ARG A 12 -4.42 -12.47 -19.42
CA ARG A 12 -4.22 -11.01 -19.21
C ARG A 12 -5.52 -10.21 -19.13
N ARG A 13 -6.54 -10.56 -19.93
CA ARG A 13 -7.85 -9.88 -19.89
C ARG A 13 -8.52 -10.01 -18.54
N LEU A 14 -8.50 -11.22 -17.97
CA LEU A 14 -9.05 -11.48 -16.63
C LEU A 14 -8.27 -10.69 -15.57
N MET A 15 -6.92 -10.70 -15.63
CA MET A 15 -6.08 -9.97 -14.69
C MET A 15 -6.33 -8.46 -14.76
N PHE A 16 -6.43 -7.87 -15.97
CA PHE A 16 -6.76 -6.46 -16.15
C PHE A 16 -8.18 -6.14 -15.67
N SER A 17 -9.14 -7.04 -15.88
CA SER A 17 -10.50 -6.83 -15.37
C SER A 17 -10.52 -6.84 -13.83
N VAL A 18 -9.83 -7.78 -13.20
CA VAL A 18 -9.70 -7.81 -11.73
C VAL A 18 -9.01 -6.55 -11.21
N SER A 19 -7.85 -6.17 -11.78
CA SER A 19 -7.17 -4.92 -11.43
C SER A 19 -8.07 -3.70 -11.64
N GLY A 20 -8.79 -3.64 -12.75
CA GLY A 20 -9.70 -2.54 -13.07
C GLY A 20 -10.82 -2.40 -12.05
N VAL A 21 -11.46 -3.51 -11.65
CA VAL A 21 -12.51 -3.50 -10.63
C VAL A 21 -11.94 -3.05 -9.28
N VAL A 22 -10.80 -3.61 -8.86
CA VAL A 22 -10.16 -3.25 -7.59
C VAL A 22 -9.75 -1.77 -7.57
N LEU A 23 -9.16 -1.27 -8.67
CA LEU A 23 -8.82 0.15 -8.81
C LEU A 23 -10.05 1.04 -8.78
N LEU A 24 -11.14 0.67 -9.45
CA LEU A 24 -12.39 1.44 -9.43
C LEU A 24 -12.95 1.54 -8.01
N VAL A 25 -12.98 0.44 -7.26
CA VAL A 25 -13.40 0.43 -5.86
C VAL A 25 -12.47 1.29 -4.99
N ALA A 26 -11.15 1.17 -5.19
CA ALA A 26 -10.17 1.94 -4.46
C ALA A 26 -10.31 3.46 -4.73
N ILE A 27 -10.44 3.85 -6.00
CA ILE A 27 -10.62 5.25 -6.41
C ILE A 27 -11.97 5.77 -5.90
N ALA A 28 -13.05 4.98 -6.01
CA ALA A 28 -14.35 5.37 -5.46
C ALA A 28 -14.27 5.60 -3.94
N ALA A 29 -13.61 4.71 -3.20
CA ALA A 29 -13.40 4.89 -1.77
C ALA A 29 -12.62 6.19 -1.46
N LEU A 30 -11.55 6.48 -2.22
CA LEU A 30 -10.76 7.70 -2.07
C LEU A 30 -11.57 8.97 -2.37
N VAL A 31 -12.43 8.94 -3.39
CA VAL A 31 -13.23 10.12 -3.80
C VAL A 31 -14.40 10.35 -2.87
N PHE A 32 -15.15 9.29 -2.49
CA PHE A 32 -16.39 9.43 -1.73
C PHE A 32 -16.20 9.44 -0.22
N ARG A 33 -15.19 8.72 0.31
CA ARG A 33 -14.91 8.67 1.75
C ARG A 33 -13.70 9.53 2.15
N GLY A 34 -12.77 9.76 1.23
CA GLY A 34 -11.51 10.43 1.51
C GLY A 34 -10.56 9.58 2.38
N LEU A 35 -9.42 10.16 2.70
CA LEU A 35 -8.46 9.57 3.64
C LEU A 35 -8.72 10.12 5.04
N ASN A 36 -8.78 9.23 6.02
CA ASN A 36 -8.77 9.61 7.43
C ASN A 36 -7.33 9.93 7.85
N LEU A 37 -6.96 11.20 7.83
CA LEU A 37 -5.60 11.66 8.19
C LEU A 37 -5.48 11.76 9.72
N GLY A 38 -4.38 11.26 10.27
CA GLY A 38 -4.06 11.35 11.68
C GLY A 38 -3.80 12.76 12.17
N ILE A 39 -3.77 12.91 13.49
CA ILE A 39 -3.47 14.19 14.15
C ILE A 39 -2.07 14.70 13.78
N GLU A 40 -1.17 13.83 13.37
CA GLU A 40 0.18 14.18 12.90
C GLU A 40 0.15 15.05 11.64
N PHE A 41 -0.94 14.96 10.85
CA PHE A 41 -1.13 15.74 9.63
C PHE A 41 -2.08 16.93 9.83
N LYS A 42 -3.17 16.73 10.58
CA LYS A 42 -4.20 17.77 10.79
C LYS A 42 -3.90 18.67 11.99
N GLY A 43 -3.10 18.22 12.93
CA GLY A 43 -3.06 18.74 14.31
C GLY A 43 -4.21 18.17 15.14
N GLY A 44 -4.15 18.35 16.43
CA GLY A 44 -5.15 17.85 17.37
C GLY A 44 -4.56 17.02 18.51
N THR A 45 -5.42 16.37 19.26
CA THR A 45 -5.06 15.49 20.38
C THR A 45 -5.56 14.08 20.15
N ALA A 46 -4.72 13.09 20.42
CA ALA A 46 -5.08 11.70 20.55
C ALA A 46 -4.94 11.24 22.00
N VAL A 47 -6.00 10.71 22.55
CA VAL A 47 -6.05 10.08 23.88
C VAL A 47 -6.17 8.57 23.68
N THR A 48 -5.09 7.84 23.93
CA THR A 48 -5.09 6.38 23.90
C THR A 48 -5.44 5.85 25.29
N ILE A 49 -6.49 5.03 25.37
CA ILE A 49 -6.99 4.46 26.60
C ILE A 49 -6.94 2.94 26.49
N ALA A 50 -6.10 2.32 27.31
CA ALA A 50 -6.00 0.86 27.39
C ALA A 50 -6.93 0.29 28.50
N ASN A 51 -7.15 -1.02 28.46
CA ASN A 51 -7.83 -1.77 29.50
C ASN A 51 -9.28 -1.34 29.79
N VAL A 52 -9.97 -0.73 28.83
CA VAL A 52 -11.38 -0.36 28.97
C VAL A 52 -12.24 -1.63 28.89
N LYS A 53 -12.91 -2.02 29.97
CA LYS A 53 -13.74 -3.22 30.02
C LYS A 53 -15.20 -2.89 29.73
N GLY A 54 -15.79 -3.58 28.77
CA GLY A 54 -17.25 -3.59 28.55
C GLY A 54 -17.81 -2.33 27.89
N ALA A 55 -17.02 -1.33 27.53
CA ALA A 55 -17.49 -0.15 26.84
C ALA A 55 -17.52 -0.37 25.32
N THR A 56 -18.54 0.18 24.67
CA THR A 56 -18.64 0.24 23.20
C THR A 56 -18.04 1.54 22.66
N VAL A 57 -17.80 1.60 21.35
CA VAL A 57 -17.38 2.84 20.66
C VAL A 57 -18.34 4.00 20.94
N SER A 58 -19.64 3.70 21.02
CA SER A 58 -20.69 4.70 21.30
C SER A 58 -20.56 5.25 22.72
N ASP A 59 -20.30 4.38 23.70
CA ASP A 59 -20.13 4.79 25.11
C ASP A 59 -18.91 5.69 25.30
N VAL A 60 -17.78 5.30 24.68
CA VAL A 60 -16.54 6.08 24.73
C VAL A 60 -16.72 7.42 24.02
N ARG A 61 -17.42 7.46 22.87
CA ARG A 61 -17.71 8.71 22.17
C ARG A 61 -18.58 9.63 23.01
N SER A 62 -19.65 9.12 23.62
CA SER A 62 -20.53 9.88 24.51
C SER A 62 -19.78 10.39 25.75
N ALA A 63 -18.90 9.57 26.32
CA ALA A 63 -18.05 9.97 27.43
C ALA A 63 -17.10 11.10 27.03
N ALA A 64 -16.45 10.99 25.86
CA ALA A 64 -15.51 11.97 25.32
C ALA A 64 -16.20 13.32 25.05
N SER A 65 -17.34 13.32 24.37
CA SER A 65 -18.13 14.55 24.17
C SER A 65 -18.58 15.17 25.48
N GLY A 66 -18.91 14.34 26.47
CA GLY A 66 -19.37 14.82 27.80
C GLY A 66 -18.26 15.36 28.70
N VAL A 67 -17.00 15.26 28.35
CA VAL A 67 -15.86 15.87 29.06
C VAL A 67 -15.24 17.06 28.31
N GLY A 68 -15.81 17.43 27.16
CA GLY A 68 -15.39 18.62 26.42
C GLY A 68 -14.57 18.36 25.15
N LEU A 69 -14.18 17.10 24.88
CA LEU A 69 -13.46 16.77 23.62
C LEU A 69 -14.29 17.14 22.41
N THR A 70 -13.74 18.04 21.58
CA THR A 70 -14.41 18.57 20.38
C THR A 70 -14.35 17.53 19.24
N GLU A 71 -15.51 17.20 18.68
CA GLU A 71 -15.65 16.27 17.54
C GLU A 71 -14.89 14.94 17.74
N PRO A 72 -15.18 14.20 18.85
CA PRO A 72 -14.39 13.02 19.17
C PRO A 72 -14.56 11.89 18.15
N GLU A 73 -13.49 11.52 17.48
CA GLU A 73 -13.38 10.30 16.68
C GLU A 73 -12.85 9.16 17.54
N VAL A 74 -13.63 8.08 17.67
CA VAL A 74 -13.27 6.92 18.51
C VAL A 74 -12.95 5.74 17.62
N GLN A 75 -11.76 5.18 17.79
CA GLN A 75 -11.29 3.98 17.11
C GLN A 75 -10.93 2.90 18.13
N THR A 76 -11.37 1.66 17.86
CA THR A 76 -11.01 0.50 18.68
C THR A 76 -9.58 0.05 18.39
N THR A 77 -8.84 -0.29 19.45
CA THR A 77 -7.54 -0.96 19.39
C THR A 77 -7.64 -2.37 19.97
N GLN A 78 -6.55 -3.13 19.95
CA GLN A 78 -6.53 -4.49 20.52
C GLN A 78 -6.90 -4.52 22.00
N ASN A 79 -6.52 -3.50 22.78
CA ASN A 79 -6.67 -3.46 24.25
C ASN A 79 -7.47 -2.26 24.75
N GLY A 80 -8.18 -1.53 23.88
CA GLY A 80 -8.91 -0.32 24.31
C GLY A 80 -9.34 0.56 23.15
N PHE A 81 -9.20 1.87 23.32
CA PHE A 81 -9.66 2.87 22.35
C PHE A 81 -8.62 3.98 22.14
N ILE A 82 -8.62 4.57 20.96
CA ILE A 82 -8.00 5.85 20.68
C ILE A 82 -9.12 6.85 20.41
N VAL A 83 -9.14 7.93 21.18
CA VAL A 83 -10.07 9.06 21.02
C VAL A 83 -9.29 10.24 20.49
N ARG A 84 -9.69 10.77 19.32
CA ARG A 84 -9.09 11.95 18.70
C ARG A 84 -10.00 13.13 18.81
N SER A 85 -9.40 14.31 18.97
CA SER A 85 -10.10 15.58 19.06
C SER A 85 -9.31 16.64 18.30
N THR A 86 -9.99 17.70 17.88
CA THR A 86 -9.36 18.86 17.23
C THR A 86 -8.67 19.81 18.24
N GLU A 87 -8.73 19.49 19.55
CA GLU A 87 -8.08 20.30 20.59
C GLU A 87 -6.54 20.28 20.42
N THR A 88 -5.93 21.45 20.40
CA THR A 88 -4.49 21.63 20.22
C THR A 88 -3.79 22.21 21.44
N ASN A 89 -4.56 22.60 22.49
CA ASN A 89 -4.01 23.07 23.73
C ASN A 89 -3.69 21.91 24.64
N THR A 90 -2.41 21.69 24.92
CA THR A 90 -1.91 20.55 25.71
C THR A 90 -2.49 20.49 27.13
N THR A 91 -2.71 21.67 27.77
CA THR A 91 -3.25 21.72 29.14
C THR A 91 -4.72 21.32 29.17
N VAL A 92 -5.52 21.83 28.22
CA VAL A 92 -6.93 21.47 28.06
C VAL A 92 -7.04 19.97 27.73
N ALA A 93 -6.29 19.50 26.77
CA ALA A 93 -6.25 18.10 26.33
C ALA A 93 -5.92 17.14 27.47
N GLN A 94 -4.94 17.50 28.32
CA GLN A 94 -4.57 16.70 29.49
C GLN A 94 -5.69 16.64 30.54
N THR A 95 -6.39 17.77 30.75
CA THR A 95 -7.52 17.84 31.67
C THR A 95 -8.69 16.99 31.18
N GLU A 96 -9.04 17.12 29.91
CA GLU A 96 -10.11 16.34 29.27
C GLU A 96 -9.81 14.83 29.24
N ALA A 97 -8.56 14.47 28.96
CA ALA A 97 -8.12 13.07 28.98
C ALA A 97 -8.22 12.45 30.38
N THR A 98 -7.83 13.20 31.41
CA THR A 98 -7.94 12.76 32.81
C THR A 98 -9.41 12.60 33.21
N ALA A 99 -10.28 13.53 32.82
CA ALA A 99 -11.71 13.45 33.05
C ALA A 99 -12.34 12.26 32.32
N LEU A 100 -11.90 11.98 31.08
CA LEU A 100 -12.34 10.83 30.29
C LEU A 100 -11.93 9.51 30.93
N ALA A 101 -10.66 9.39 31.39
CA ALA A 101 -10.17 8.21 32.10
C ALA A 101 -10.99 7.95 33.38
N THR A 102 -11.27 8.99 34.16
CA THR A 102 -12.08 8.91 35.37
C THR A 102 -13.51 8.43 35.04
N LYS A 103 -14.12 8.98 33.99
CA LYS A 103 -15.49 8.64 33.56
C LYS A 103 -15.61 7.21 33.05
N LEU A 104 -14.53 6.68 32.46
CA LEU A 104 -14.44 5.30 32.00
C LEU A 104 -13.91 4.31 33.05
N ASN A 105 -13.65 4.77 34.28
CA ASN A 105 -13.04 3.99 35.36
C ASN A 105 -11.71 3.33 34.96
N VAL A 106 -10.86 4.06 34.23
CA VAL A 106 -9.54 3.61 33.78
C VAL A 106 -8.45 4.31 34.61
N SER A 107 -7.39 3.56 34.89
CA SER A 107 -6.22 4.14 35.59
C SER A 107 -5.55 5.21 34.74
N PRO A 108 -5.06 6.32 35.35
CA PRO A 108 -4.26 7.30 34.60
C PRO A 108 -3.00 6.70 33.94
N THR A 109 -2.47 5.60 34.45
CA THR A 109 -1.32 4.87 33.88
C THR A 109 -1.67 4.17 32.58
N ASP A 110 -2.94 3.88 32.34
CA ASP A 110 -3.46 3.25 31.13
C ASP A 110 -3.91 4.28 30.08
N THR A 111 -3.66 5.57 30.35
CA THR A 111 -4.05 6.68 29.48
C THR A 111 -2.81 7.42 28.99
N GLN A 112 -2.67 7.53 27.67
CA GLN A 112 -1.61 8.30 27.01
C GLN A 112 -2.23 9.43 26.21
N VAL A 113 -1.69 10.65 26.34
CA VAL A 113 -2.13 11.84 25.63
C VAL A 113 -1.01 12.32 24.71
N SER A 114 -1.35 12.52 23.44
CA SER A 114 -0.45 13.12 22.46
C SER A 114 -1.16 14.30 21.81
N THR A 115 -0.56 15.48 21.89
CA THR A 115 -1.10 16.71 21.30
C THR A 115 -0.14 17.28 20.26
N ILE A 116 -0.64 17.57 19.08
CA ILE A 116 0.12 18.09 17.96
C ILE A 116 -0.50 19.42 17.49
N GLY A 117 0.30 20.47 17.53
CA GLY A 117 -0.12 21.78 17.04
C GLY A 117 -0.24 21.83 15.51
N PRO A 118 -1.11 22.73 14.95
CA PRO A 118 -1.37 22.79 13.52
C PRO A 118 -0.13 23.09 12.67
N ALA A 119 0.80 23.92 13.17
CA ALA A 119 2.06 24.23 12.46
C ALA A 119 2.97 22.99 12.31
N TRP A 120 2.98 22.12 13.29
CA TRP A 120 3.72 20.85 13.24
C TRP A 120 3.10 19.89 12.24
N GLY A 121 1.76 19.77 12.24
CA GLY A 121 1.02 18.92 11.30
C GLY A 121 1.28 19.34 9.84
N SER A 122 1.26 20.64 9.54
CA SER A 122 1.55 21.13 8.20
C SER A 122 2.99 20.83 7.76
N ASN A 123 3.97 20.94 8.66
CA ASN A 123 5.37 20.59 8.40
C ASN A 123 5.54 19.10 8.09
N ILE A 124 4.89 18.22 8.85
CA ILE A 124 4.91 16.77 8.60
C ILE A 124 4.28 16.46 7.24
N THR A 125 3.14 17.07 6.93
CA THR A 125 2.46 16.88 5.62
C THR A 125 3.36 17.29 4.47
N ASN A 126 3.98 18.46 4.53
CA ASN A 126 4.88 18.93 3.49
C ASN A 126 6.11 18.03 3.34
N SER A 127 6.69 17.59 4.44
CA SER A 127 7.83 16.67 4.43
C SER A 127 7.46 15.30 3.84
N ALA A 128 6.28 14.76 4.17
CA ALA A 128 5.77 13.51 3.64
C ALA A 128 5.53 13.59 2.12
N LEU A 129 4.90 14.68 1.65
CA LEU A 129 4.67 14.91 0.23
C LEU A 129 5.98 15.10 -0.55
N LEU A 130 6.93 15.85 0.02
CA LEU A 130 8.26 16.03 -0.56
C LEU A 130 9.01 14.69 -0.66
N ALA A 131 9.02 13.89 0.41
CA ALA A 131 9.66 12.58 0.42
C ALA A 131 9.05 11.65 -0.64
N LEU A 132 7.72 11.64 -0.78
CA LEU A 132 7.01 10.86 -1.80
C LEU A 132 7.39 11.34 -3.21
N ALA A 133 7.37 12.65 -3.46
CA ALA A 133 7.72 13.23 -4.76
C ALA A 133 9.18 12.92 -5.14
N VAL A 134 10.12 13.14 -4.22
CA VAL A 134 11.55 12.84 -4.44
C VAL A 134 11.77 11.35 -4.69
N SER A 135 11.09 10.48 -3.93
CA SER A 135 11.17 9.03 -4.13
C SER A 135 10.68 8.62 -5.51
N ILE A 136 9.53 9.12 -5.95
CA ILE A 136 8.98 8.84 -7.29
C ILE A 136 9.96 9.31 -8.38
N VAL A 137 10.49 10.53 -8.27
CA VAL A 137 11.46 11.07 -9.24
C VAL A 137 12.74 10.23 -9.26
N ALA A 138 13.26 9.84 -8.10
CA ALA A 138 14.45 9.01 -8.00
C ALA A 138 14.22 7.61 -8.63
N ILE A 139 13.08 7.01 -8.37
CA ILE A 139 12.67 5.73 -8.97
C ILE A 139 12.55 5.86 -10.49
N LEU A 140 11.88 6.89 -10.99
CA LEU A 140 11.75 7.16 -12.42
C LEU A 140 13.13 7.33 -13.09
N ALA A 141 14.00 8.12 -12.50
CA ALA A 141 15.35 8.33 -12.99
C ALA A 141 16.14 7.01 -13.05
N TYR A 142 16.15 6.25 -11.94
CA TYR A 142 16.84 4.97 -11.87
C TYR A 142 16.34 3.97 -12.93
N VAL A 143 15.03 3.80 -13.05
CA VAL A 143 14.44 2.83 -13.98
C VAL A 143 14.67 3.27 -15.43
N SER A 144 14.57 4.58 -15.72
CA SER A 144 14.81 5.13 -17.08
C SER A 144 16.26 4.97 -17.54
N ILE A 145 17.23 5.08 -16.63
CA ILE A 145 18.66 4.88 -16.94
C ILE A 145 18.96 3.38 -17.12
N ARG A 146 18.35 2.52 -16.31
CA ARG A 146 18.70 1.10 -16.23
C ARG A 146 17.97 0.23 -17.23
N PHE A 147 16.75 0.62 -17.62
CA PHE A 147 15.84 -0.17 -18.44
C PHE A 147 15.37 0.59 -19.69
N GLU A 148 14.80 -0.16 -20.63
CA GLU A 148 14.11 0.40 -21.78
C GLU A 148 12.90 1.23 -21.33
N TYR A 149 12.63 2.37 -21.99
CA TYR A 149 11.55 3.29 -21.61
C TYR A 149 10.17 2.61 -21.45
N LYS A 150 9.86 1.57 -22.25
CA LYS A 150 8.61 0.81 -22.15
C LYS A 150 8.52 0.03 -20.84
N MET A 151 9.62 -0.55 -20.41
CA MET A 151 9.72 -1.19 -19.08
C MET A 151 9.56 -0.17 -17.96
N ALA A 152 10.20 0.99 -18.10
CA ALA A 152 10.10 2.07 -17.11
C ALA A 152 8.65 2.53 -16.95
N VAL A 153 7.97 2.86 -18.04
CA VAL A 153 6.58 3.32 -18.01
C VAL A 153 5.64 2.27 -17.41
N THR A 154 5.75 1.01 -17.86
CA THR A 154 4.86 -0.05 -17.34
C THR A 154 5.14 -0.42 -15.89
N GLY A 155 6.38 -0.33 -15.44
CA GLY A 155 6.75 -0.47 -14.03
C GLY A 155 6.15 0.65 -13.17
N VAL A 156 6.22 1.90 -13.63
CA VAL A 156 5.63 3.05 -12.94
C VAL A 156 4.11 2.96 -12.87
N ILE A 157 3.46 2.50 -13.93
CA ILE A 157 2.00 2.24 -13.91
C ILE A 157 1.66 1.22 -12.81
N ALA A 158 2.47 0.17 -12.65
CA ALA A 158 2.27 -0.80 -11.58
C ALA A 158 2.51 -0.20 -10.18
N LEU A 159 3.48 0.69 -10.02
CA LEU A 159 3.70 1.39 -8.73
C LEU A 159 2.50 2.26 -8.35
N PHE A 160 1.94 3.02 -9.29
CA PHE A 160 0.73 3.80 -9.04
C PHE A 160 -0.48 2.92 -8.73
N HIS A 161 -0.63 1.79 -9.44
CA HIS A 161 -1.65 0.79 -9.15
C HIS A 161 -1.56 0.34 -7.69
N ASP A 162 -0.37 -0.01 -7.20
CA ASP A 162 -0.17 -0.52 -5.83
C ASP A 162 -0.42 0.57 -4.77
N ALA A 163 0.02 1.80 -5.03
CA ALA A 163 -0.22 2.94 -4.15
C ALA A 163 -1.72 3.27 -4.05
N ILE A 164 -2.44 3.28 -5.18
CA ILE A 164 -3.87 3.57 -5.21
C ILE A 164 -4.65 2.46 -4.49
N ILE A 165 -4.30 1.20 -4.67
CA ILE A 165 -4.96 0.08 -3.96
C ILE A 165 -4.71 0.19 -2.45
N THR A 166 -3.47 0.47 -2.04
CA THR A 166 -3.13 0.58 -0.61
C THR A 166 -3.91 1.73 0.04
N LEU A 167 -3.86 2.93 -0.54
CA LEU A 167 -4.58 4.09 -0.01
C LEU A 167 -6.10 3.94 -0.14
N GLY A 168 -6.59 3.34 -1.23
CA GLY A 168 -8.00 3.08 -1.44
C GLY A 168 -8.58 2.12 -0.41
N LEU A 169 -7.81 1.10 0.00
CA LEU A 169 -8.25 0.20 1.07
C LEU A 169 -8.25 0.89 2.43
N TYR A 170 -7.30 1.80 2.71
CA TYR A 170 -7.33 2.67 3.88
C TYR A 170 -8.61 3.50 3.92
N ALA A 171 -8.95 4.17 2.81
CA ALA A 171 -10.18 4.94 2.68
C ALA A 171 -11.44 4.06 2.84
N LEU A 172 -11.45 2.86 2.24
CA LEU A 172 -12.59 1.95 2.28
C LEU A 172 -12.89 1.45 3.70
N ILE A 173 -11.85 1.14 4.49
CA ILE A 173 -12.00 0.66 5.86
C ILE A 173 -12.14 1.83 6.85
N GLY A 174 -11.77 3.06 6.45
CA GLY A 174 -11.72 4.24 7.32
C GLY A 174 -10.51 4.23 8.26
N ARG A 175 -9.46 3.46 7.90
CA ARG A 175 -8.25 3.38 8.71
C ARG A 175 -7.46 4.67 8.62
N GLU A 176 -6.82 5.05 9.72
CA GLU A 176 -6.06 6.27 9.81
C GLU A 176 -4.75 6.21 9.03
N VAL A 177 -4.47 7.28 8.29
CA VAL A 177 -3.19 7.50 7.62
C VAL A 177 -2.29 8.28 8.56
N THR A 178 -1.20 7.65 9.00
CA THR A 178 -0.20 8.22 9.88
C THR A 178 1.14 8.40 9.13
N PRO A 179 2.15 9.07 9.69
CA PRO A 179 3.51 9.08 9.13
C PRO A 179 4.08 7.68 8.91
N ASN A 180 3.70 6.71 9.75
CA ASN A 180 4.07 5.31 9.58
C ASN A 180 3.47 4.71 8.30
N THR A 181 2.24 5.09 7.95
CA THR A 181 1.61 4.69 6.68
C THR A 181 2.40 5.24 5.48
N VAL A 182 2.86 6.50 5.56
CA VAL A 182 3.69 7.10 4.49
C VAL A 182 5.03 6.38 4.37
N ALA A 183 5.69 6.08 5.48
CA ALA A 183 6.93 5.30 5.49
C ALA A 183 6.73 3.90 4.87
N ALA A 184 5.59 3.26 5.17
CA ALA A 184 5.21 1.99 4.54
C ALA A 184 5.01 2.15 3.03
N LEU A 185 4.32 3.19 2.56
CA LEU A 185 4.13 3.46 1.13
C LEU A 185 5.47 3.63 0.40
N LEU A 186 6.40 4.40 0.95
CA LEU A 186 7.75 4.56 0.39
C LEU A 186 8.49 3.21 0.29
N THR A 187 8.34 2.36 1.31
CA THR A 187 8.92 1.02 1.33
C THR A 187 8.28 0.11 0.28
N ILE A 188 6.96 0.17 0.12
CA ILE A 188 6.20 -0.60 -0.89
C ILE A 188 6.65 -0.22 -2.31
N LEU A 189 6.85 1.08 -2.60
CA LEU A 189 7.32 1.51 -3.91
C LEU A 189 8.66 0.85 -4.28
N GLY A 190 9.60 0.80 -3.34
CA GLY A 190 10.89 0.13 -3.55
C GLY A 190 10.77 -1.38 -3.74
N TYR A 191 9.94 -2.02 -2.91
CA TYR A 191 9.75 -3.48 -2.95
C TYR A 191 9.02 -3.94 -4.22
N SER A 192 7.92 -3.30 -4.59
CA SER A 192 7.16 -3.60 -5.81
C SER A 192 8.02 -3.41 -7.06
N LEU A 193 8.84 -2.33 -7.06
CA LEU A 193 9.78 -2.11 -8.15
C LEU A 193 10.81 -3.25 -8.27
N TYR A 194 11.33 -3.75 -7.15
CA TYR A 194 12.31 -4.83 -7.15
C TYR A 194 11.76 -6.10 -7.84
N ASP A 195 10.54 -6.51 -7.52
CA ASP A 195 9.89 -7.65 -8.15
C ASP A 195 9.69 -7.44 -9.67
N THR A 196 9.26 -6.26 -10.06
CA THR A 196 9.10 -5.87 -11.47
C THR A 196 10.43 -5.91 -12.21
N ILE A 197 11.52 -5.42 -11.60
CA ILE A 197 12.88 -5.45 -12.15
C ILE A 197 13.36 -6.87 -12.41
N VAL A 198 13.14 -7.80 -11.47
CA VAL A 198 13.52 -9.21 -11.62
C VAL A 198 12.84 -9.83 -12.85
N VAL A 199 11.55 -9.58 -13.01
CA VAL A 199 10.78 -10.07 -14.17
C VAL A 199 11.29 -9.45 -15.47
N PHE A 200 11.46 -8.14 -15.50
CA PHE A 200 11.91 -7.42 -16.70
C PHE A 200 13.33 -7.82 -17.13
N HIS A 201 14.22 -8.02 -16.15
CA HIS A 201 15.55 -8.53 -16.43
C HIS A 201 15.49 -9.90 -17.13
N ARG A 202 14.63 -10.80 -16.65
CA ARG A 202 14.45 -12.12 -17.25
C ARG A 202 13.85 -12.07 -18.65
N ILE A 203 12.84 -11.21 -18.87
CA ILE A 203 12.28 -10.98 -20.20
C ILE A 203 13.34 -10.44 -21.15
N ARG A 204 14.15 -9.46 -20.71
CA ARG A 204 15.26 -8.88 -21.51
C ARG A 204 16.30 -9.92 -21.88
N GLU A 205 16.70 -10.76 -20.94
CA GLU A 205 17.66 -11.85 -21.18
C GLU A 205 17.13 -12.82 -22.24
N ASN A 206 15.90 -13.28 -22.10
CA ASN A 206 15.27 -14.20 -23.05
C ASN A 206 14.99 -13.56 -24.42
N THR A 207 14.86 -12.23 -24.49
CA THR A 207 14.64 -11.50 -25.74
C THR A 207 15.84 -11.59 -26.66
N GLN A 208 17.08 -11.70 -26.14
CA GLN A 208 18.30 -11.78 -26.95
C GLN A 208 18.30 -13.01 -27.85
N ASN A 209 17.70 -14.11 -27.41
CA ASN A 209 17.66 -15.38 -28.12
C ASN A 209 16.28 -15.71 -28.73
N LEU A 210 15.42 -14.68 -28.89
CA LEU A 210 14.07 -14.87 -29.38
C LEU A 210 14.04 -15.11 -30.91
N SER A 211 13.82 -16.36 -31.32
CA SER A 211 13.72 -16.74 -32.76
C SER A 211 12.62 -17.74 -33.08
N LYS A 212 12.16 -18.52 -32.08
CA LYS A 212 11.31 -19.70 -32.28
C LYS A 212 9.88 -19.55 -31.73
N LYS A 213 9.49 -18.38 -31.24
CA LYS A 213 8.16 -18.13 -30.64
C LYS A 213 7.82 -16.64 -30.66
N THR A 214 6.54 -16.31 -30.36
CA THR A 214 6.09 -14.92 -30.26
C THR A 214 6.69 -14.25 -29.02
N PHE A 215 6.72 -12.92 -29.01
CA PHE A 215 7.19 -12.15 -27.86
C PHE A 215 6.34 -12.44 -26.61
N MET A 216 5.01 -12.52 -26.77
CA MET A 216 4.09 -12.87 -25.66
C MET A 216 4.37 -14.26 -25.08
N ALA A 217 4.60 -15.26 -25.92
CA ALA A 217 4.91 -16.62 -25.45
C ALA A 217 6.25 -16.64 -24.69
N MET A 218 7.28 -15.94 -25.19
CA MET A 218 8.57 -15.82 -24.52
C MET A 218 8.44 -15.08 -23.19
N ALA A 219 7.67 -13.98 -23.14
CA ALA A 219 7.42 -13.25 -21.92
C ALA A 219 6.70 -14.14 -20.87
N ASN A 220 5.72 -14.96 -21.28
CA ASN A 220 5.06 -15.92 -20.41
C ASN A 220 6.03 -16.95 -19.84
N ASP A 221 6.93 -17.48 -20.66
CA ASP A 221 7.98 -18.41 -20.19
C ASP A 221 8.91 -17.73 -19.19
N SER A 222 9.27 -16.45 -19.44
CA SER A 222 10.12 -15.67 -18.54
C SER A 222 9.50 -15.50 -17.15
N LEU A 223 8.18 -15.23 -17.09
CA LEU A 223 7.41 -15.16 -15.85
C LEU A 223 7.46 -16.50 -15.09
N ASN A 224 7.19 -17.60 -15.79
CA ASN A 224 7.23 -18.94 -15.19
C ASN A 224 8.63 -19.34 -14.66
N GLN A 225 9.69 -18.87 -15.32
CA GLN A 225 11.07 -19.12 -14.88
C GLN A 225 11.40 -18.44 -13.54
N VAL A 226 10.86 -17.25 -13.27
CA VAL A 226 11.11 -16.49 -12.04
C VAL A 226 10.06 -16.72 -10.95
N MET A 227 8.97 -17.41 -11.25
CA MET A 227 7.81 -17.59 -10.38
C MET A 227 8.16 -18.21 -9.02
N ALA A 228 9.03 -19.22 -8.99
CA ALA A 228 9.40 -19.85 -7.71
C ALA A 228 10.21 -18.90 -6.83
N ARG A 229 11.12 -18.10 -7.43
CA ARG A 229 11.87 -17.08 -6.70
C ARG A 229 10.94 -15.99 -6.17
N TRP A 230 10.05 -15.51 -7.00
CA TRP A 230 9.05 -14.51 -6.64
C TRP A 230 8.17 -14.97 -5.47
N PHE A 231 7.64 -16.20 -5.53
CA PHE A 231 6.82 -16.77 -4.46
C PHE A 231 7.60 -16.88 -3.14
N ASN A 232 8.83 -17.39 -3.20
CA ASN A 232 9.66 -17.55 -2.02
C ASN A 232 10.06 -16.21 -1.40
N SER A 233 10.46 -15.23 -2.22
CA SER A 233 10.82 -13.89 -1.73
C SER A 233 9.60 -13.14 -1.18
N GLY A 234 8.46 -13.23 -1.85
CA GLY A 234 7.21 -12.64 -1.39
C GLY A 234 6.75 -13.21 -0.04
N LEU A 235 6.79 -14.55 0.11
CA LEU A 235 6.45 -15.21 1.36
C LEU A 235 7.43 -14.85 2.49
N ALA A 236 8.74 -14.85 2.20
CA ALA A 236 9.78 -14.50 3.16
C ALA A 236 9.63 -13.05 3.67
N SER A 237 9.16 -12.12 2.83
CA SER A 237 8.89 -10.73 3.22
C SER A 237 7.55 -10.57 3.92
N LEU A 238 6.53 -11.32 3.50
CA LEU A 238 5.17 -11.20 4.04
C LEU A 238 5.06 -11.78 5.46
N ILE A 239 5.74 -12.89 5.76
CA ILE A 239 5.67 -13.54 7.09
C ILE A 239 6.08 -12.59 8.22
N PRO A 240 7.25 -11.92 8.21
CA PRO A 240 7.63 -10.98 9.26
C PRO A 240 6.63 -9.81 9.39
N VAL A 241 6.10 -9.32 8.27
CA VAL A 241 5.11 -8.22 8.28
C VAL A 241 3.79 -8.67 8.89
N LEU A 242 3.33 -9.90 8.61
CA LEU A 242 2.14 -10.46 9.26
C LEU A 242 2.37 -10.69 10.77
N CYS A 243 3.56 -11.13 11.18
CA CYS A 243 3.91 -11.22 12.60
C CYS A 243 3.89 -9.83 13.26
N LEU A 244 4.42 -8.80 12.57
CA LEU A 244 4.36 -7.43 13.06
C LEU A 244 2.92 -6.91 13.14
N LEU A 245 2.07 -7.25 12.17
CA LEU A 245 0.65 -6.90 12.18
C LEU A 245 -0.10 -7.55 13.35
N ALA A 246 0.24 -8.81 13.67
CA ALA A 246 -0.42 -9.57 14.72
C ALA A 246 0.07 -9.21 16.13
N PHE A 247 1.37 -8.92 16.30
CA PHE A 247 2.02 -8.78 17.60
C PHE A 247 2.71 -7.44 17.85
N GLY A 248 2.82 -6.56 16.85
CA GLY A 248 3.60 -5.31 16.88
C GLY A 248 3.00 -4.17 17.70
N GLY A 249 1.85 -4.36 18.32
CA GLY A 249 1.16 -3.31 19.08
C GLY A 249 0.58 -2.20 18.18
N ALA A 250 -0.14 -1.27 18.81
CA ALA A 250 -0.93 -0.25 18.09
C ALA A 250 -0.08 0.63 17.15
N THR A 251 1.10 1.05 17.57
CA THR A 251 1.98 1.97 16.83
C THR A 251 2.50 1.36 15.51
N LEU A 252 2.80 0.05 15.51
CA LEU A 252 3.36 -0.62 14.34
C LEU A 252 2.30 -1.28 13.45
N GLN A 253 1.07 -1.40 13.94
CA GLN A 253 -0.02 -2.03 13.18
C GLN A 253 -0.36 -1.29 11.90
N ASP A 254 -0.37 0.05 11.90
CA ASP A 254 -0.68 0.83 10.70
C ASP A 254 0.40 0.66 9.64
N PHE A 255 1.66 0.68 10.05
CA PHE A 255 2.80 0.38 9.19
C PHE A 255 2.72 -1.03 8.60
N ALA A 256 2.51 -2.04 9.46
CA ALA A 256 2.44 -3.43 9.05
C ALA A 256 1.21 -3.72 8.16
N PHE A 257 0.07 -3.07 8.42
CA PHE A 257 -1.13 -3.20 7.61
C PHE A 257 -0.91 -2.64 6.20
N ALA A 258 -0.34 -1.43 6.08
CA ALA A 258 0.01 -0.84 4.79
C ALA A 258 0.99 -1.73 4.02
N LEU A 259 2.06 -2.19 4.68
CA LEU A 259 3.03 -3.10 4.07
C LEU A 259 2.39 -4.41 3.60
N THR A 260 1.50 -5.01 4.39
CA THR A 260 0.81 -6.25 4.01
C THR A 260 0.05 -6.07 2.69
N ILE A 261 -0.75 -5.00 2.59
CA ILE A 261 -1.51 -4.70 1.36
C ILE A 261 -0.56 -4.44 0.19
N GLY A 262 0.44 -3.59 0.42
CA GLY A 262 1.37 -3.19 -0.62
C GLY A 262 2.24 -4.33 -1.12
N LEU A 263 2.70 -5.24 -0.26
CA LEU A 263 3.44 -6.44 -0.65
C LEU A 263 2.59 -7.39 -1.49
N ILE A 264 1.32 -7.62 -1.11
CA ILE A 264 0.39 -8.46 -1.86
C ILE A 264 0.05 -7.81 -3.21
N SER A 265 -0.26 -6.51 -3.23
CA SER A 265 -0.54 -5.76 -4.45
C SER A 265 0.67 -5.73 -5.38
N GLY A 266 1.87 -5.42 -4.88
CA GLY A 266 3.11 -5.35 -5.66
C GLY A 266 3.54 -6.68 -6.24
N ALA A 267 3.38 -7.75 -5.46
CA ALA A 267 3.59 -9.10 -5.94
C ALA A 267 2.63 -9.44 -7.10
N TYR A 268 1.35 -9.09 -6.97
CA TYR A 268 0.36 -9.29 -8.03
C TYR A 268 0.65 -8.40 -9.25
N SER A 269 0.88 -7.10 -9.06
CA SER A 269 0.98 -6.11 -10.15
C SER A 269 2.16 -6.38 -11.08
N SER A 270 3.29 -6.87 -10.57
CA SER A 270 4.46 -7.22 -11.37
C SER A 270 4.17 -8.28 -12.43
N PHE A 271 3.36 -9.29 -12.09
CA PHE A 271 2.98 -10.40 -13.00
C PHE A 271 1.71 -10.11 -13.79
N ALA A 272 0.72 -9.47 -13.18
CA ALA A 272 -0.61 -9.31 -13.75
C ALA A 272 -0.81 -7.97 -14.47
N VAL A 273 -0.01 -6.95 -14.15
CA VAL A 273 -0.14 -5.60 -14.73
C VAL A 273 1.09 -5.21 -15.51
N ALA A 274 2.25 -5.04 -14.86
CA ALA A 274 3.47 -4.52 -15.51
C ALA A 274 3.91 -5.38 -16.69
N SER A 275 4.05 -6.69 -16.46
CA SER A 275 4.59 -7.61 -17.47
C SER A 275 3.68 -7.80 -18.67
N PRO A 276 2.35 -8.01 -18.53
CA PRO A 276 1.45 -8.08 -19.69
C PRO A 276 1.34 -6.77 -20.45
N LEU A 277 1.31 -5.60 -19.76
CA LEU A 277 1.32 -4.29 -20.42
C LEU A 277 2.58 -4.10 -21.26
N TYR A 278 3.74 -4.40 -20.68
CA TYR A 278 5.01 -4.33 -21.40
C TYR A 278 5.03 -5.27 -22.60
N ALA A 279 4.63 -6.54 -22.42
CA ALA A 279 4.63 -7.53 -23.48
C ALA A 279 3.70 -7.12 -24.64
N MET A 280 2.49 -6.62 -24.34
CA MET A 280 1.55 -6.10 -25.34
C MET A 280 2.11 -4.88 -26.09
N TRP A 281 2.76 -3.97 -25.38
CA TRP A 281 3.36 -2.78 -26.00
C TRP A 281 4.56 -3.15 -26.89
N LYS A 282 5.41 -4.06 -26.39
CA LYS A 282 6.60 -4.53 -27.10
C LYS A 282 6.24 -5.35 -28.34
N GLU A 283 5.20 -6.19 -28.29
CA GLU A 283 4.76 -7.00 -29.43
C GLU A 283 4.24 -6.16 -30.61
N ARG A 284 3.92 -4.87 -30.37
CA ARG A 284 3.53 -3.93 -31.45
C ARG A 284 4.71 -3.41 -32.29
N GLU A 285 5.94 -3.68 -31.90
CA GLU A 285 7.11 -3.33 -32.72
C GLU A 285 7.17 -4.18 -33.99
N PRO A 286 7.59 -3.60 -35.13
CA PRO A 286 7.60 -4.30 -36.44
C PRO A 286 8.30 -5.66 -36.41
N ARG A 287 9.45 -5.72 -35.69
CA ARG A 287 10.24 -6.94 -35.51
C ARG A 287 9.44 -8.08 -34.87
N TYR A 288 8.67 -7.79 -33.83
CA TYR A 288 7.91 -8.80 -33.08
C TYR A 288 6.56 -9.08 -33.73
N GLN A 289 5.99 -8.13 -34.46
CA GLN A 289 4.81 -8.38 -35.33
C GLN A 289 5.13 -9.37 -36.43
N ALA A 290 6.30 -9.29 -37.08
CA ALA A 290 6.73 -10.26 -38.08
C ALA A 290 6.83 -11.69 -37.48
N LEU A 291 7.42 -11.81 -36.29
CA LEU A 291 7.44 -13.11 -35.59
C LEU A 291 6.03 -13.62 -35.27
N ARG A 292 5.13 -12.75 -34.83
CA ARG A 292 3.75 -13.11 -34.54
C ARG A 292 3.02 -13.64 -35.78
N LYS A 293 3.13 -12.96 -36.92
CA LYS A 293 2.54 -13.42 -38.19
C LYS A 293 3.10 -14.79 -38.57
N ARG A 294 4.41 -14.97 -38.59
CA ARG A 294 5.09 -16.22 -38.90
C ARG A 294 4.60 -17.42 -38.06
N PHE A 295 4.37 -17.21 -36.77
CA PHE A 295 3.89 -18.29 -35.87
C PHE A 295 2.38 -18.41 -35.78
N ALA A 296 1.59 -17.44 -36.32
CA ALA A 296 0.15 -17.58 -36.48
C ALA A 296 -0.21 -18.40 -37.72
N GLU A 297 0.59 -18.30 -38.78
CA GLU A 297 0.42 -19.03 -40.04
C GLU A 297 0.89 -20.51 -39.95
N ALA A 298 1.68 -20.83 -38.89
CA ALA A 298 2.20 -22.17 -38.64
C ALA A 298 1.30 -23.06 -37.74
N LYS A 299 0.12 -22.56 -37.33
CA LYS A 299 -0.93 -23.30 -36.62
C LYS A 299 -2.09 -23.59 -37.54
#